data_799e70634893184ffe6af8a7ac3acf6f
#
_entry.id   799e70634893184ffe6af8a7ac3acf6f
#
_cell.length_a   1.000
_cell.length_b   1.000
_cell.length_c   1.000
_cell.angle_alpha   90.00
_cell.angle_beta   90.00
_cell.angle_gamma   90.00
#
_symmetry.space_group_name_H-M   'P 1'
#
loop_
_entity.id
_entity.type
_entity.pdbx_description
1 polymer ?
#
loop_
_entity_poly.entity_id
_entity_poly.type
_entity_poly.pdbx_seq_one_letter_code
_entity_poly.pdbx_strand_id
1 'polypeptide(L)'
;MTYGYIRVSTTKQTVENQKFEIEEFCRKNSLAVDSWIEETISGTVEPSKRELGRLLQNVAEDDLIICSELSRLGRNLFMIMSILNIIMEKGARVWTIKDGYRLGDDIQSKVLAFAFGLSAEIERNLISQRTKEALALRKAEGVKLGRPRGSLNAVSKLN
;
A
#
# COMPACT_ATOMS: atom_id res chain seq x y z
N MET A 1 15.54 0.61 -14.86
CA MET A 1 15.57 1.94 -14.19
C MET A 1 15.50 1.77 -12.68
N THR A 2 16.08 2.70 -11.94
CA THR A 2 15.98 2.78 -10.48
C THR A 2 15.11 3.96 -10.09
N TYR A 3 14.00 3.69 -9.42
CA TYR A 3 13.05 4.69 -8.94
C TYR A 3 13.23 4.92 -7.45
N GLY A 4 13.35 6.18 -7.04
CA GLY A 4 13.22 6.58 -5.65
C GLY A 4 11.78 6.96 -5.35
N TYR A 5 11.11 6.23 -4.47
CA TYR A 5 9.72 6.49 -4.11
C TYR A 5 9.61 7.12 -2.72
N ILE A 6 8.96 8.26 -2.66
CA ILE A 6 8.76 9.05 -1.44
C ILE A 6 7.27 9.36 -1.28
N ARG A 7 6.73 9.07 -0.10
CA ARG A 7 5.39 9.48 0.28
C ARG A 7 5.38 10.13 1.66
N VAL A 8 4.75 11.28 1.73
CA VAL A 8 4.51 12.03 2.98
C VAL A 8 3.05 12.42 3.08
N SER A 9 2.56 12.58 4.31
CA SER A 9 1.18 13.04 4.54
C SER A 9 1.05 14.56 4.60
N THR A 10 2.05 15.30 5.11
CA THR A 10 1.90 16.74 5.40
C THR A 10 3.13 17.65 5.34
N THR A 11 4.39 17.17 5.36
CA THR A 11 5.54 18.09 5.52
C THR A 11 6.68 17.90 4.53
N LYS A 12 7.20 19.02 3.97
CA LYS A 12 8.37 19.06 3.09
C LYS A 12 9.64 18.49 3.72
N GLN A 13 9.84 18.69 5.02
CA GLN A 13 11.04 18.23 5.73
C GLN A 13 11.20 16.72 5.69
N THR A 14 10.11 15.97 5.73
CA THR A 14 10.12 14.51 5.65
C THR A 14 10.45 14.02 4.24
N VAL A 15 10.10 14.76 3.19
CA VAL A 15 10.49 14.45 1.81
C VAL A 15 12.00 14.51 1.66
N GLU A 16 12.62 15.58 2.11
CA GLU A 16 14.07 15.76 2.03
C GLU A 16 14.83 14.68 2.81
N ASN A 17 14.35 14.30 3.99
CA ASN A 17 14.92 13.23 4.79
C ASN A 17 14.87 11.87 4.08
N GLN A 18 13.71 11.51 3.52
CA GLN A 18 13.56 10.27 2.76
C GLN A 18 14.46 10.28 1.51
N LYS A 19 14.52 11.40 0.81
CA LYS A 19 15.37 11.56 -0.36
C LYS A 19 16.84 11.35 -0.02
N PHE A 20 17.30 11.99 1.03
CA PHE A 20 18.68 11.83 1.53
C PHE A 20 18.98 10.37 1.91
N GLU A 21 18.09 9.71 2.63
CA GLU A 21 18.26 8.29 2.99
C GLU A 21 18.38 7.40 1.76
N ILE A 22 17.56 7.62 0.75
CA ILE A 22 17.58 6.85 -0.50
C ILE A 22 18.86 7.12 -1.29
N GLU A 23 19.29 8.37 -1.39
CA GLU A 23 20.55 8.73 -2.07
C GLU A 23 21.77 8.10 -1.38
N GLU A 24 21.85 8.15 -0.06
CA GLU A 24 22.92 7.52 0.71
C GLU A 24 22.94 6.00 0.55
N PHE A 25 21.76 5.39 0.57
CA PHE A 25 21.62 3.95 0.33
C PHE A 25 22.09 3.56 -1.08
N CYS A 26 21.69 4.31 -2.08
CA CYS A 26 22.11 4.10 -3.47
C CYS A 26 23.64 4.24 -3.61
N ARG A 27 24.20 5.29 -3.03
CA ARG A 27 25.66 5.51 -3.04
C ARG A 27 26.43 4.34 -2.44
N LYS A 28 25.98 3.79 -1.30
CA LYS A 28 26.60 2.63 -0.64
C LYS A 28 26.48 1.33 -1.44
N ASN A 29 25.47 1.22 -2.27
CA ASN A 29 25.20 0.03 -3.09
C ASN A 29 25.61 0.21 -4.56
N SER A 30 26.38 1.24 -4.89
CA SER A 30 26.81 1.54 -6.27
C SER A 30 25.63 1.70 -7.24
N LEU A 31 24.56 2.31 -6.78
CA LEU A 31 23.36 2.61 -7.53
C LEU A 31 23.17 4.13 -7.67
N ALA A 32 22.39 4.51 -8.65
CA ALA A 32 21.92 5.90 -8.82
C ALA A 32 20.42 5.88 -9.07
N VAL A 33 19.69 6.87 -8.55
CA VAL A 33 18.27 7.03 -8.81
C VAL A 33 18.09 7.70 -10.17
N ASP A 34 17.39 7.01 -11.08
CA ASP A 34 17.10 7.52 -12.42
C ASP A 34 15.87 8.42 -12.43
N SER A 35 14.89 8.12 -11.59
CA SER A 35 13.63 8.87 -11.51
C SER A 35 13.10 8.92 -10.09
N TRP A 36 12.59 10.07 -9.71
CA TRP A 36 11.95 10.28 -8.41
C TRP A 36 10.43 10.35 -8.54
N ILE A 37 9.75 9.62 -7.68
CA ILE A 37 8.30 9.67 -7.51
C ILE A 37 8.03 10.19 -6.11
N GLU A 38 7.58 11.42 -6.03
CA GLU A 38 7.28 12.11 -4.78
C GLU A 38 5.79 12.42 -4.72
N GLU A 39 5.14 12.03 -3.63
CA GLU A 39 3.73 12.36 -3.43
C GLU A 39 3.41 12.74 -1.98
N THR A 40 2.54 13.74 -1.86
CA THR A 40 2.01 14.20 -0.56
C THR A 40 0.57 13.75 -0.46
N ILE A 41 0.35 12.57 0.07
CA ILE A 41 -0.97 11.94 0.13
C ILE A 41 -1.02 10.91 1.27
N SER A 42 -2.22 10.67 1.81
CA SER A 42 -2.42 9.62 2.81
C SER A 42 -2.19 8.24 2.20
N GLY A 43 -1.52 7.36 2.94
CA GLY A 43 -1.35 5.95 2.58
C GLY A 43 -2.65 5.15 2.51
N THR A 44 -3.77 5.71 2.97
CA THR A 44 -5.11 5.10 2.85
C THR A 44 -5.75 5.27 1.48
N VAL A 45 -5.24 6.20 0.67
CA VAL A 45 -5.73 6.41 -0.69
C VAL A 45 -5.31 5.24 -1.57
N GLU A 46 -6.22 4.76 -2.39
CA GLU A 46 -5.96 3.66 -3.32
C GLU A 46 -4.81 3.99 -4.28
N PRO A 47 -3.90 3.03 -4.55
CA PRO A 47 -2.75 3.26 -5.43
C PRO A 47 -3.13 3.80 -6.81
N SER A 48 -4.26 3.38 -7.38
CA SER A 48 -4.74 3.85 -8.68
C SER A 48 -5.01 5.35 -8.76
N LYS A 49 -5.23 5.99 -7.61
CA LYS A 49 -5.47 7.44 -7.48
C LYS A 49 -4.22 8.23 -7.08
N ARG A 50 -3.07 7.58 -7.06
CA ARG A 50 -1.79 8.14 -6.61
C ARG A 50 -0.76 8.11 -7.73
N GLU A 51 0.32 8.88 -7.58
CA GLU A 51 1.49 8.77 -8.46
C GLU A 51 2.09 7.35 -8.44
N LEU A 52 1.95 6.64 -7.32
CA LEU A 52 2.31 5.22 -7.24
C LEU A 52 1.59 4.39 -8.31
N GLY A 53 0.31 4.66 -8.57
CA GLY A 53 -0.44 3.96 -9.62
C GLY A 53 0.17 4.10 -11.00
N ARG A 54 0.65 5.30 -11.34
CA ARG A 54 1.37 5.55 -12.60
C ARG A 54 2.70 4.78 -12.65
N LEU A 55 3.44 4.78 -11.55
CA LEU A 55 4.66 3.99 -11.43
C LEU A 55 4.38 2.51 -11.68
N LEU A 56 3.34 1.95 -11.05
CA LEU A 56 2.96 0.55 -11.21
C LEU A 56 2.56 0.18 -12.65
N GLN A 57 1.98 1.13 -13.39
CA GLN A 57 1.67 0.93 -14.81
C GLN A 57 2.92 0.93 -15.69
N ASN A 58 3.90 1.73 -15.37
CA ASN A 58 5.08 1.97 -16.20
C ASN A 58 6.30 1.12 -15.83
N VAL A 59 6.35 0.56 -14.63
CA VAL A 59 7.45 -0.28 -14.18
C VAL A 59 7.59 -1.51 -15.08
N ALA A 60 8.82 -1.84 -15.43
CA ALA A 60 9.16 -2.94 -16.32
C ALA A 60 10.08 -3.96 -15.63
N GLU A 61 10.37 -5.05 -16.35
CA GLU A 61 11.30 -6.08 -15.90
C GLU A 61 12.68 -5.45 -15.54
N ASP A 62 13.28 -5.95 -14.48
CA ASP A 62 14.55 -5.48 -13.91
C ASP A 62 14.55 -4.06 -13.33
N ASP A 63 13.44 -3.35 -13.35
CA ASP A 63 13.34 -2.08 -12.64
C ASP A 63 13.44 -2.28 -11.12
N LEU A 64 13.97 -1.29 -10.43
CA LEU A 64 14.13 -1.29 -8.99
C LEU A 64 13.42 -0.07 -8.38
N ILE A 65 12.55 -0.33 -7.42
CA ILE A 65 11.90 0.70 -6.62
C ILE A 65 12.56 0.70 -5.24
N ILE A 66 13.05 1.85 -4.80
CA ILE A 66 13.65 2.03 -3.48
C ILE A 66 12.78 3.01 -2.68
N CYS A 67 12.41 2.63 -1.48
CA CYS A 67 11.69 3.47 -0.53
C CYS A 67 12.25 3.30 0.89
N SER A 68 11.91 4.20 1.78
CA SER A 68 12.42 4.14 3.16
C SER A 68 11.90 2.92 3.92
N GLU A 69 10.62 2.61 3.76
CA GLU A 69 9.95 1.49 4.42
C GLU A 69 8.69 1.06 3.66
N LEU A 70 8.22 -0.18 3.85
CA LEU A 70 7.03 -0.71 3.15
C LEU A 70 5.75 0.10 3.42
N SER A 71 5.65 0.72 4.60
CA SER A 71 4.51 1.56 4.98
C SER A 71 4.32 2.78 4.07
N ARG A 72 5.32 3.14 3.27
CA ARG A 72 5.20 4.20 2.26
C ARG A 72 4.37 3.76 1.06
N LEU A 73 4.39 2.47 0.73
CA LEU A 73 3.58 1.91 -0.36
C LEU A 73 2.09 1.89 -0.03
N GLY A 74 1.74 1.53 1.19
CA GLY A 74 0.37 1.48 1.64
C GLY A 74 0.27 1.43 3.16
N ARG A 75 -0.90 1.74 3.71
CA ARG A 75 -1.10 1.83 5.15
C ARG A 75 -1.43 0.48 5.81
N ASN A 76 -2.07 -0.40 5.09
CA ASN A 76 -2.39 -1.73 5.60
C ASN A 76 -1.65 -2.81 4.81
N LEU A 77 -1.51 -3.95 5.44
CA LEU A 77 -0.77 -5.08 4.90
C LEU A 77 -1.34 -5.59 3.58
N PHE A 78 -2.66 -5.61 3.45
CA PHE A 78 -3.33 -6.05 2.23
C PHE A 78 -3.01 -5.16 1.03
N MET A 79 -3.01 -3.85 1.20
CA MET A 79 -2.66 -2.89 0.16
C MET A 79 -1.19 -3.05 -0.26
N ILE A 80 -0.28 -3.16 0.72
CA ILE A 80 1.14 -3.39 0.46
C ILE A 80 1.35 -4.68 -0.34
N MET A 81 0.66 -5.73 0.02
CA MET A 81 0.71 -7.02 -0.69
C MET A 81 0.27 -6.93 -2.14
N SER A 82 -0.85 -6.25 -2.39
CA SER A 82 -1.35 -6.05 -3.74
C SER A 82 -0.33 -5.29 -4.61
N ILE A 83 0.30 -4.26 -4.05
CA ILE A 83 1.32 -3.48 -4.73
C ILE A 83 2.56 -4.33 -5.03
N LEU A 84 3.07 -5.06 -4.04
CA LEU A 84 4.23 -5.94 -4.20
C LEU A 84 3.97 -7.03 -5.24
N ASN A 85 2.76 -7.60 -5.25
CA ASN A 85 2.39 -8.60 -6.22
C ASN A 85 2.43 -8.05 -7.67
N ILE A 86 1.89 -6.86 -7.89
CA ILE A 86 1.94 -6.19 -9.20
C ILE A 86 3.40 -5.98 -9.64
N ILE A 87 4.25 -5.48 -8.75
CA ILE A 87 5.66 -5.20 -9.04
C ILE A 87 6.40 -6.50 -9.39
N MET A 88 6.22 -7.56 -8.60
CA MET A 88 6.89 -8.84 -8.81
C MET A 88 6.37 -9.58 -10.06
N GLU A 89 5.08 -9.50 -10.38
CA GLU A 89 4.54 -10.05 -11.62
C GLU A 89 5.15 -9.41 -12.87
N LYS A 90 5.55 -8.15 -12.78
CA LYS A 90 6.26 -7.45 -13.86
C LYS A 90 7.77 -7.73 -13.90
N GLY A 91 8.29 -8.54 -12.99
CA GLY A 91 9.72 -8.81 -12.89
C GLY A 91 10.54 -7.66 -12.31
N ALA A 92 9.91 -6.70 -11.67
CA ALA A 92 10.58 -5.61 -10.99
C ALA A 92 10.87 -5.94 -9.52
N ARG A 93 11.65 -5.11 -8.85
CA ARG A 93 12.14 -5.33 -7.49
C ARG A 93 11.80 -4.15 -6.59
N VAL A 94 11.66 -4.43 -5.30
CA VAL A 94 11.46 -3.41 -4.27
C VAL A 94 12.47 -3.59 -3.15
N TRP A 95 13.23 -2.54 -2.87
CA TRP A 95 14.15 -2.50 -1.74
C TRP A 95 13.72 -1.43 -0.74
N THR A 96 13.73 -1.78 0.53
CA THR A 96 13.44 -0.85 1.62
C THR A 96 14.66 -0.66 2.50
N ILE A 97 14.83 0.54 3.02
CA ILE A 97 16.01 0.91 3.79
C ILE A 97 15.86 0.52 5.25
N LYS A 98 14.79 0.98 5.91
CA LYS A 98 14.58 0.78 7.35
C LYS A 98 14.18 -0.65 7.68
N ASP A 99 13.30 -1.24 6.87
CA ASP A 99 12.85 -2.63 7.06
C ASP A 99 13.89 -3.64 6.56
N GLY A 100 14.81 -3.22 5.70
CA GLY A 100 15.85 -4.07 5.15
C GLY A 100 15.36 -5.12 4.15
N TYR A 101 14.19 -4.95 3.55
CA TYR A 101 13.68 -5.87 2.55
C TYR A 101 14.34 -5.67 1.19
N ARG A 102 14.64 -6.77 0.53
CA ARG A 102 15.10 -6.83 -0.87
C ARG A 102 14.23 -7.81 -1.63
N LEU A 103 13.09 -7.31 -2.08
CA LEU A 103 12.05 -8.12 -2.73
C LEU A 103 12.23 -8.09 -4.25
N GLY A 104 12.23 -9.26 -4.85
CA GLY A 104 12.35 -9.46 -6.29
C GLY A 104 11.67 -10.75 -6.73
N ASP A 105 12.08 -11.30 -7.87
CA ASP A 105 11.49 -12.53 -8.41
C ASP A 105 12.23 -13.81 -7.93
N ASP A 106 12.73 -13.79 -6.70
CA ASP A 106 13.33 -14.95 -6.06
C ASP A 106 12.31 -15.73 -5.21
N ILE A 107 12.66 -16.96 -4.85
CA ILE A 107 11.78 -17.83 -4.05
C ILE A 107 11.48 -17.23 -2.67
N GLN A 108 12.48 -16.62 -2.03
CA GLN A 108 12.30 -16.00 -0.71
C GLN A 108 11.28 -14.86 -0.76
N SER A 109 11.35 -14.02 -1.78
CA SER A 109 10.39 -12.92 -1.98
C SER A 109 8.99 -13.45 -2.24
N LYS A 110 8.84 -14.51 -3.04
CA LYS A 110 7.54 -15.15 -3.30
C LYS A 110 6.96 -15.78 -2.04
N VAL A 111 7.76 -16.44 -1.23
CA VAL A 111 7.32 -17.01 0.06
C VAL A 111 6.91 -15.91 1.02
N LEU A 112 7.68 -14.83 1.13
CA LEU A 112 7.36 -13.68 1.96
C LEU A 112 6.06 -13.00 1.51
N ALA A 113 5.89 -12.80 0.21
CA ALA A 113 4.68 -12.25 -0.38
C ALA A 113 3.45 -13.14 -0.07
N PHE A 114 3.59 -14.45 -0.20
CA PHE A 114 2.54 -15.41 0.14
C PHE A 114 2.19 -15.34 1.64
N ALA A 115 3.19 -15.31 2.52
CA ALA A 115 2.98 -15.22 3.96
C ALA A 115 2.26 -13.92 4.37
N PHE A 116 2.64 -12.79 3.79
CA PHE A 116 1.95 -11.52 3.99
C PHE A 116 0.50 -11.59 3.48
N GLY A 117 0.28 -12.13 2.28
CA GLY A 117 -1.05 -12.30 1.70
C GLY A 117 -1.96 -13.16 2.56
N LEU A 118 -1.47 -14.26 3.08
CA LEU A 118 -2.19 -15.13 3.99
C LEU A 118 -2.54 -14.40 5.30
N SER A 119 -1.61 -13.66 5.87
CA SER A 119 -1.85 -12.86 7.08
C SER A 119 -2.94 -11.81 6.87
N ALA A 120 -2.92 -11.12 5.73
CA ALA A 120 -3.94 -10.14 5.36
C ALA A 120 -5.33 -10.78 5.17
N GLU A 121 -5.40 -11.97 4.58
CA GLU A 121 -6.64 -12.72 4.41
C GLU A 121 -7.22 -13.17 5.76
N ILE A 122 -6.37 -13.69 6.65
CA ILE A 122 -6.77 -14.06 8.02
C ILE A 122 -7.33 -12.86 8.76
N GLU A 123 -6.66 -11.71 8.70
CA GLU A 123 -7.11 -10.47 9.35
C GLU A 123 -8.48 -10.03 8.83
N ARG A 124 -8.72 -10.07 7.51
CA ARG A 124 -10.02 -9.76 6.91
C ARG A 124 -11.11 -10.72 7.36
N ASN A 125 -10.81 -12.01 7.42
CA ASN A 125 -11.77 -13.02 7.88
C ASN A 125 -12.14 -12.81 9.35
N LEU A 126 -11.18 -12.47 10.22
CA LEU A 126 -11.45 -12.15 11.63
C LEU A 126 -12.32 -10.90 11.78
N ILE A 127 -12.05 -9.84 11.00
CA ILE A 127 -12.86 -8.61 11.00
C ILE A 127 -14.28 -8.92 10.53
N SER A 128 -14.44 -9.68 9.45
CA SER A 128 -15.74 -10.10 8.94
C SER A 128 -16.53 -10.91 9.95
N GLN A 129 -15.88 -11.84 10.63
CA GLN A 129 -16.51 -12.65 11.68
C GLN A 129 -16.97 -11.79 12.86
N ARG A 130 -16.13 -10.90 13.35
CA ARG A 130 -16.48 -9.96 14.43
C ARG A 130 -17.66 -9.08 14.05
N THR A 131 -17.72 -8.61 12.81
CA THR A 131 -18.84 -7.82 12.31
C THR A 131 -20.12 -8.63 12.28
N LYS A 132 -20.09 -9.87 11.81
CA LYS A 132 -21.26 -10.77 11.81
C LYS A 132 -21.75 -11.06 13.22
N GLU A 133 -20.86 -11.31 14.15
CA GLU A 133 -21.19 -11.56 15.57
C GLU A 133 -21.82 -10.31 16.20
N ALA A 134 -21.26 -9.13 15.98
CA ALA A 134 -21.81 -7.86 16.48
C ALA A 134 -23.20 -7.56 15.90
N LEU A 135 -23.43 -7.84 14.61
CA LEU A 135 -24.73 -7.67 13.96
C LEU A 135 -25.75 -8.69 14.49
N ALA A 136 -25.34 -9.94 14.71
CA ALA A 136 -26.20 -10.97 15.29
C ALA A 136 -26.65 -10.60 16.71
N LEU A 137 -25.73 -10.09 17.53
CA LEU A 137 -26.05 -9.62 18.89
C LEU A 137 -27.06 -8.48 18.86
N ARG A 138 -26.84 -7.45 18.03
CA ARG A 138 -27.77 -6.31 17.88
C ARG A 138 -29.14 -6.76 17.40
N LYS A 139 -29.20 -7.72 16.48
CA LYS A 139 -30.45 -8.29 16.02
C LYS A 139 -31.19 -9.02 17.13
N ALA A 140 -30.48 -9.78 17.98
CA ALA A 140 -31.04 -10.46 19.14
C ALA A 140 -31.56 -9.49 20.20
N GLU A 141 -30.93 -8.30 20.33
CA GLU A 141 -31.37 -7.20 21.20
C GLU A 141 -32.57 -6.41 20.62
N GLY A 142 -33.08 -6.80 19.46
CA GLY A 142 -34.24 -6.16 18.82
C GLY A 142 -33.92 -4.88 18.02
N VAL A 143 -32.66 -4.59 17.80
CA VAL A 143 -32.24 -3.45 16.97
C VAL A 143 -32.52 -3.75 15.50
N LYS A 144 -33.28 -2.87 14.83
CA LYS A 144 -33.48 -2.96 13.39
C LYS A 144 -32.22 -2.54 12.66
N LEU A 145 -31.66 -3.49 11.89
CA LEU A 145 -30.48 -3.27 11.08
C LEU A 145 -30.84 -2.76 9.69
N GLY A 146 -29.97 -1.93 9.14
CA GLY A 146 -30.14 -1.39 7.80
C GLY A 146 -30.74 0.02 7.78
N ARG A 147 -30.96 0.50 6.56
CA ARG A 147 -31.49 1.85 6.33
C ARG A 147 -32.96 1.93 6.73
N PRO A 148 -33.42 2.98 7.43
CA PRO A 148 -34.83 3.18 7.74
C PRO A 148 -35.67 3.26 6.46
N ARG A 149 -36.85 2.60 6.49
CA ARG A 149 -37.81 2.69 5.36
C ARG A 149 -38.22 4.13 5.13
N GLY A 150 -38.24 4.57 3.88
CA GLY A 150 -38.62 5.93 3.51
C GLY A 150 -37.54 7.00 3.58
N SER A 151 -36.33 6.64 3.96
CA SER A 151 -35.20 7.59 3.91
C SER A 151 -34.72 7.80 2.46
N LEU A 152 -34.74 9.04 2.00
CA LEU A 152 -34.32 9.43 0.64
C LEU A 152 -32.77 9.48 0.55
N ASN A 153 -32.25 9.22 -0.66
CA ASN A 153 -30.84 9.47 -0.93
C ASN A 153 -30.53 10.98 -0.87
N ALA A 154 -29.32 11.35 -0.48
CA ALA A 154 -28.93 12.77 -0.39
C ALA A 154 -29.14 13.54 -1.73
N VAL A 155 -29.07 12.83 -2.87
CA VAL A 155 -29.27 13.40 -4.21
C VAL A 155 -30.74 13.75 -4.49
N SER A 156 -31.71 13.11 -3.85
CA SER A 156 -33.13 13.41 -4.03
C SER A 156 -33.63 14.57 -3.16
N LYS A 157 -32.78 15.21 -2.38
CA LYS A 157 -33.11 16.40 -1.58
C LYS A 157 -32.79 17.72 -2.28
N LEU A 158 -32.33 17.68 -3.53
CA LEU A 158 -31.95 18.86 -4.33
C LEU A 158 -32.94 19.21 -5.46
N ASN A 159 -34.21 18.73 -5.39
CA ASN A 159 -35.31 19.16 -6.23
C ASN A 159 -36.38 19.80 -5.39
#